data_d38068f8bdc6e032b84d9118b2964440
#
_entry.id   d38068f8bdc6e032b84d9118b2964440
#
_cell.length_a   1.000
_cell.length_b   1.000
_cell.length_c   1.000
_cell.angle_alpha   90.00
_cell.angle_beta   90.00
_cell.angle_gamma   90.00
#
_symmetry.space_group_name_H-M   'P 1'
#
loop_
_entity.id
_entity.type
_entity.pdbx_description
1 polymer ?
#
loop_
_entity_poly.entity_id
_entity_poly.type
_entity_poly.pdbx_seq_one_letter_code
_entity_poly.pdbx_strand_id
1 'polypeptide(L)'
;MKVNQVEKIKGFLFTNTSLKQTILKNTFWLTSGTVVSRLVRAVLIISSARILGAEGYGIISYGLSLAAFFGIFTDIGLSSLLTRESTKDPENIPALLSTTFFLKIAILALAVIVMVFAAPFLTKNAEAAALIPVMAVVLVFDSLRTFGFSITRAKNKMEWEAGLTIATDLFITAFGLAILFLSPEPMKLAWAYALSTALGFLLVLFVLRKDLK
;
A
#
# COMPACT_ATOMS: atom_id res chain seq x y z
N MET A 1 -13.84 38.40 5.98
CA MET A 1 -14.34 37.62 4.81
C MET A 1 -13.50 36.39 4.48
N LYS A 2 -12.16 36.42 4.62
CA LYS A 2 -11.27 35.25 4.33
C LYS A 2 -11.41 34.05 5.31
N VAL A 3 -11.69 34.29 6.59
CA VAL A 3 -11.84 33.23 7.61
C VAL A 3 -13.00 32.28 7.28
N ASN A 4 -14.09 32.83 6.75
CA ASN A 4 -15.30 32.03 6.43
C ASN A 4 -15.13 31.10 5.20
N GLN A 5 -14.19 31.37 4.29
CA GLN A 5 -13.91 30.49 3.16
C GLN A 5 -13.04 29.30 3.55
N VAL A 6 -12.05 29.48 4.43
CA VAL A 6 -11.19 28.41 4.92
C VAL A 6 -11.99 27.41 5.75
N GLU A 7 -12.91 27.88 6.59
CA GLU A 7 -13.80 26.99 7.36
C GLU A 7 -14.75 26.20 6.47
N LYS A 8 -15.30 26.82 5.43
CA LYS A 8 -16.14 26.13 4.44
C LYS A 8 -15.37 25.05 3.68
N ILE A 9 -14.12 25.33 3.27
CA ILE A 9 -13.25 24.37 2.59
C ILE A 9 -12.88 23.22 3.54
N LYS A 10 -12.50 23.52 4.79
CA LYS A 10 -12.25 22.48 5.82
C LYS A 10 -13.48 21.62 6.07
N GLY A 11 -14.65 22.24 6.22
CA GLY A 11 -15.92 21.51 6.36
C GLY A 11 -16.19 20.62 5.15
N PHE A 12 -15.95 21.12 3.92
CA PHE A 12 -16.14 20.33 2.71
C PHE A 12 -15.18 19.13 2.62
N LEU A 13 -13.90 19.29 3.02
CA LEU A 13 -12.85 18.28 2.85
C LEU A 13 -12.78 17.25 3.99
N PHE A 14 -13.32 17.55 5.18
CA PHE A 14 -13.14 16.69 6.36
C PHE A 14 -14.44 16.24 7.05
N THR A 15 -15.60 16.74 6.63
CA THR A 15 -16.89 16.33 7.18
C THR A 15 -17.74 15.60 6.14
N ASN A 16 -18.66 14.75 6.58
CA ASN A 16 -19.61 14.04 5.74
C ASN A 16 -21.00 14.66 5.96
N THR A 17 -21.38 15.66 5.18
CA THR A 17 -22.64 16.41 5.36
C THR A 17 -23.75 15.94 4.42
N SER A 18 -23.42 15.46 3.23
CA SER A 18 -24.38 14.91 2.28
C SER A 18 -23.72 13.80 1.43
N LEU A 19 -24.53 12.91 0.85
CA LEU A 19 -24.03 11.81 0.00
C LEU A 19 -23.16 12.34 -1.16
N LYS A 20 -23.64 13.37 -1.85
CA LYS A 20 -22.89 13.98 -2.97
C LYS A 20 -21.55 14.56 -2.53
N GLN A 21 -21.54 15.29 -1.42
CA GLN A 21 -20.33 15.90 -0.86
C GLN A 21 -19.35 14.81 -0.37
N THR A 22 -19.83 13.76 0.27
CA THR A 22 -19.00 12.64 0.74
C THR A 22 -18.33 11.92 -0.43
N ILE A 23 -19.07 11.66 -1.52
CA ILE A 23 -18.49 11.06 -2.73
C ILE A 23 -17.39 11.94 -3.32
N LEU A 24 -17.68 13.25 -3.52
CA LEU A 24 -16.70 14.19 -4.07
C LEU A 24 -15.45 14.30 -3.19
N LYS A 25 -15.62 14.43 -1.88
CA LYS A 25 -14.54 14.46 -0.90
C LYS A 25 -13.66 13.20 -0.99
N ASN A 26 -14.28 12.04 -0.96
CA ASN A 26 -13.57 10.77 -0.97
C ASN A 26 -12.82 10.55 -2.28
N THR A 27 -13.44 10.88 -3.42
CA THR A 27 -12.78 10.83 -4.74
C THR A 27 -11.59 11.80 -4.78
N PHE A 28 -11.77 13.03 -4.31
CA PHE A 28 -10.69 14.02 -4.25
C PHE A 28 -9.49 13.51 -3.44
N TRP A 29 -9.72 12.99 -2.22
CA TRP A 29 -8.64 12.49 -1.37
C TRP A 29 -7.92 11.29 -1.98
N LEU A 30 -8.64 10.29 -2.50
CA LEU A 30 -8.03 9.12 -3.13
C LEU A 30 -7.22 9.49 -4.38
N THR A 31 -7.79 10.34 -5.24
CA THR A 31 -7.10 10.76 -6.47
C THR A 31 -5.87 11.60 -6.15
N SER A 32 -6.02 12.61 -5.28
CA SER A 32 -4.90 13.48 -4.88
C SER A 32 -3.81 12.67 -4.16
N GLY A 33 -4.20 11.78 -3.24
CA GLY A 33 -3.28 10.88 -2.55
C GLY A 33 -2.50 10.01 -3.54
N THR A 34 -3.18 9.40 -4.51
CA THR A 34 -2.55 8.57 -5.53
C THR A 34 -1.59 9.38 -6.42
N VAL A 35 -1.98 10.57 -6.86
CA VAL A 35 -1.14 11.42 -7.70
C VAL A 35 0.12 11.86 -6.94
N VAL A 36 -0.04 12.37 -5.72
CA VAL A 36 1.10 12.80 -4.89
C VAL A 36 2.04 11.61 -4.61
N SER A 37 1.52 10.47 -4.24
CA SER A 37 2.31 9.25 -3.99
C SER A 37 3.10 8.82 -5.22
N ARG A 38 2.47 8.84 -6.40
CA ARG A 38 3.17 8.49 -7.65
C ARG A 38 4.27 9.49 -8.01
N LEU A 39 4.05 10.78 -7.78
CA LEU A 39 5.09 11.81 -7.99
C LEU A 39 6.27 11.63 -7.04
N VAL A 40 6.01 11.36 -5.75
CA VAL A 40 7.06 11.04 -4.76
C VAL A 40 7.84 9.81 -5.20
N ARG A 41 7.17 8.73 -5.59
CA ARG A 41 7.80 7.49 -6.02
C ARG A 41 8.56 7.65 -7.34
N ALA A 42 8.13 8.54 -8.25
CA ALA A 42 8.83 8.80 -9.50
C ALA A 42 10.27 9.31 -9.28
N VAL A 43 10.51 10.08 -8.21
CA VAL A 43 11.86 10.52 -7.83
C VAL A 43 12.77 9.32 -7.57
N LEU A 44 12.29 8.33 -6.81
CA LEU A 44 13.05 7.12 -6.53
C LEU A 44 13.28 6.27 -7.81
N ILE A 45 12.25 6.12 -8.64
CA ILE A 45 12.32 5.36 -9.90
C ILE A 45 13.39 5.95 -10.81
N ILE A 46 13.37 7.27 -11.05
CA ILE A 46 14.33 7.96 -11.89
C ILE A 46 15.76 7.84 -11.32
N SER A 47 15.90 8.04 -10.00
CA SER A 47 17.18 7.93 -9.32
C SER A 47 17.72 6.49 -9.38
N SER A 48 16.89 5.48 -9.17
CA SER A 48 17.25 4.07 -9.27
C SER A 48 17.73 3.70 -10.66
N ALA A 49 17.01 4.13 -11.71
CA ALA A 49 17.40 3.87 -13.09
C ALA A 49 18.74 4.51 -13.46
N ARG A 50 19.02 5.73 -12.94
CA ARG A 50 20.27 6.45 -13.20
C ARG A 50 21.46 5.84 -12.44
N ILE A 51 21.27 5.46 -11.18
CA ILE A 51 22.36 5.03 -10.29
C ILE A 51 22.67 3.54 -10.47
N LEU A 52 21.64 2.68 -10.55
CA LEU A 52 21.82 1.23 -10.71
C LEU A 52 22.04 0.82 -12.17
N GLY A 53 21.78 1.72 -13.14
CA GLY A 53 21.81 1.40 -14.55
C GLY A 53 20.66 0.47 -14.98
N ALA A 54 20.68 0.08 -16.26
CA ALA A 54 19.60 -0.71 -16.86
C ALA A 54 19.45 -2.10 -16.23
N GLU A 55 20.56 -2.76 -15.92
CA GLU A 55 20.58 -4.11 -15.35
C GLU A 55 20.03 -4.10 -13.89
N GLY A 56 20.64 -3.30 -13.00
CA GLY A 56 20.23 -3.24 -11.60
C GLY A 56 18.81 -2.73 -11.42
N TYR A 57 18.39 -1.73 -12.22
CA TYR A 57 17.00 -1.27 -12.21
C TYR A 57 16.06 -2.35 -12.77
N GLY A 58 16.48 -3.09 -13.79
CA GLY A 58 15.72 -4.22 -14.34
C GLY A 58 15.42 -5.29 -13.29
N ILE A 59 16.41 -5.64 -12.47
CA ILE A 59 16.29 -6.61 -11.38
C ILE A 59 15.24 -6.15 -10.34
N ILE A 60 15.30 -4.90 -9.89
CA ILE A 60 14.33 -4.32 -8.97
C ILE A 60 12.93 -4.26 -9.59
N SER A 61 12.83 -3.79 -10.83
CA SER A 61 11.55 -3.67 -11.53
C SER A 61 10.88 -5.03 -11.72
N TYR A 62 11.67 -6.08 -12.03
CA TYR A 62 11.18 -7.44 -12.10
C TYR A 62 10.58 -7.89 -10.77
N GLY A 63 11.31 -7.70 -9.67
CA GLY A 63 10.83 -8.08 -8.33
C GLY A 63 9.57 -7.33 -7.92
N LEU A 64 9.51 -6.01 -8.15
CA LEU A 64 8.32 -5.19 -7.86
C LEU A 64 7.12 -5.59 -8.73
N SER A 65 7.34 -5.88 -10.02
CA SER A 65 6.29 -6.35 -10.94
C SER A 65 5.75 -7.70 -10.52
N LEU A 66 6.63 -8.60 -10.05
CA LEU A 66 6.25 -9.90 -9.53
C LEU A 66 5.40 -9.76 -8.26
N ALA A 67 5.83 -8.93 -7.31
CA ALA A 67 5.04 -8.64 -6.10
C ALA A 67 3.68 -8.03 -6.45
N ALA A 68 3.61 -7.11 -7.41
CA ALA A 68 2.36 -6.52 -7.87
C ALA A 68 1.44 -7.55 -8.53
N PHE A 69 2.00 -8.44 -9.36
CA PHE A 69 1.24 -9.52 -10.01
C PHE A 69 0.60 -10.45 -8.96
N PHE A 70 1.40 -10.96 -8.02
CA PHE A 70 0.88 -11.79 -6.93
C PHE A 70 -0.07 -11.03 -6.01
N GLY A 71 0.13 -9.71 -5.85
CA GLY A 71 -0.76 -8.83 -5.10
C GLY A 71 -2.21 -8.86 -5.58
N ILE A 72 -2.44 -8.98 -6.88
CA ILE A 72 -3.79 -9.10 -7.46
C ILE A 72 -4.51 -10.33 -6.91
N PHE A 73 -3.81 -11.45 -6.79
CA PHE A 73 -4.39 -12.70 -6.28
C PHE A 73 -4.63 -12.69 -4.77
N THR A 74 -3.94 -11.82 -4.02
CA THR A 74 -4.14 -11.71 -2.56
C THR A 74 -5.43 -10.97 -2.18
N ASP A 75 -6.09 -10.29 -3.11
CA ASP A 75 -7.31 -9.52 -2.83
C ASP A 75 -8.44 -9.84 -3.81
N ILE A 76 -8.83 -11.08 -3.92
CA ILE A 76 -9.92 -11.58 -4.79
C ILE A 76 -11.27 -11.02 -4.28
N GLY A 77 -11.39 -9.68 -4.24
CA GLY A 77 -12.60 -8.98 -3.83
C GLY A 77 -12.85 -8.92 -2.30
N LEU A 78 -11.94 -9.43 -1.46
CA LEU A 78 -12.10 -9.42 0.00
C LEU A 78 -12.22 -8.01 0.57
N SER A 79 -11.37 -7.08 0.10
CA SER A 79 -11.42 -5.68 0.54
C SER A 79 -12.74 -5.02 0.14
N SER A 80 -13.25 -5.32 -1.05
CA SER A 80 -14.53 -4.80 -1.53
C SER A 80 -15.70 -5.41 -0.76
N LEU A 81 -15.67 -6.72 -0.49
CA LEU A 81 -16.67 -7.42 0.32
C LEU A 81 -16.71 -6.82 1.74
N LEU A 82 -15.55 -6.70 2.39
CA LEU A 82 -15.46 -6.13 3.74
C LEU A 82 -16.01 -4.71 3.77
N THR A 83 -15.64 -3.86 2.81
CA THR A 83 -16.15 -2.48 2.72
C THR A 83 -17.67 -2.46 2.58
N ARG A 84 -18.23 -3.28 1.69
CA ARG A 84 -19.68 -3.32 1.40
C ARG A 84 -20.48 -3.85 2.58
N GLU A 85 -20.08 -4.96 3.16
CA GLU A 85 -20.83 -5.56 4.27
C GLU A 85 -20.69 -4.74 5.56
N SER A 86 -19.52 -4.14 5.82
CA SER A 86 -19.33 -3.22 6.96
C SER A 86 -20.20 -1.96 6.89
N THR A 87 -20.60 -1.53 5.69
CA THR A 87 -21.53 -0.39 5.54
C THR A 87 -22.98 -0.77 5.75
N LYS A 88 -23.34 -2.05 5.54
CA LYS A 88 -24.71 -2.55 5.74
C LYS A 88 -24.99 -2.89 7.21
N ASP A 89 -24.02 -3.46 7.90
CA ASP A 89 -24.13 -3.92 9.28
C ASP A 89 -22.91 -3.45 10.10
N PRO A 90 -22.95 -2.20 10.59
CA PRO A 90 -21.86 -1.63 11.38
C PRO A 90 -21.62 -2.33 12.72
N GLU A 91 -22.62 -3.02 13.28
CA GLU A 91 -22.50 -3.70 14.57
C GLU A 91 -21.71 -5.01 14.46
N ASN A 92 -21.72 -5.65 13.31
CA ASN A 92 -21.00 -6.90 13.03
C ASN A 92 -19.61 -6.72 12.41
N ILE A 93 -19.09 -5.50 12.34
CA ILE A 93 -17.74 -5.23 11.79
C ILE A 93 -16.67 -6.11 12.43
N PRO A 94 -16.60 -6.33 13.76
CA PRO A 94 -15.53 -7.15 14.36
C PRO A 94 -15.57 -8.62 13.90
N ALA A 95 -16.75 -9.23 13.82
CA ALA A 95 -16.89 -10.62 13.36
C ALA A 95 -16.54 -10.76 11.86
N LEU A 96 -17.00 -9.82 11.04
CA LEU A 96 -16.72 -9.78 9.62
C LEU A 96 -15.22 -9.57 9.35
N LEU A 97 -14.59 -8.66 10.12
CA LEU A 97 -13.14 -8.42 10.07
C LEU A 97 -12.36 -9.69 10.42
N SER A 98 -12.73 -10.38 11.51
CA SER A 98 -12.06 -11.61 11.91
C SER A 98 -12.12 -12.66 10.82
N THR A 99 -13.31 -12.95 10.29
CA THR A 99 -13.50 -13.95 9.24
C THR A 99 -12.75 -13.60 7.95
N THR A 100 -12.87 -12.35 7.48
CA THR A 100 -12.20 -11.90 6.26
C THR A 100 -10.69 -11.81 6.43
N PHE A 101 -10.19 -11.51 7.64
CA PHE A 101 -8.77 -11.50 7.96
C PHE A 101 -8.16 -12.90 7.89
N PHE A 102 -8.80 -13.92 8.48
CA PHE A 102 -8.32 -15.29 8.39
C PHE A 102 -8.27 -15.79 6.93
N LEU A 103 -9.30 -15.49 6.16
CA LEU A 103 -9.32 -15.82 4.73
C LEU A 103 -8.21 -15.05 3.97
N LYS A 104 -8.01 -13.78 4.29
CA LYS A 104 -6.92 -12.95 3.73
C LYS A 104 -5.56 -13.56 4.00
N ILE A 105 -5.29 -14.00 5.26
CA ILE A 105 -4.02 -14.63 5.62
C ILE A 105 -3.83 -15.94 4.86
N ALA A 106 -4.86 -16.77 4.72
CA ALA A 106 -4.77 -18.04 3.99
C ALA A 106 -4.42 -17.81 2.49
N ILE A 107 -5.10 -16.89 1.82
CA ILE A 107 -4.84 -16.55 0.42
C ILE A 107 -3.45 -15.91 0.26
N LEU A 108 -3.08 -15.01 1.18
CA LEU A 108 -1.76 -14.37 1.17
C LEU A 108 -0.64 -15.39 1.38
N ALA A 109 -0.79 -16.32 2.32
CA ALA A 109 0.17 -17.39 2.55
C ALA A 109 0.35 -18.26 1.29
N LEU A 110 -0.75 -18.64 0.64
CA LEU A 110 -0.71 -19.38 -0.62
C LEU A 110 0.02 -18.59 -1.72
N ALA A 111 -0.29 -17.30 -1.88
CA ALA A 111 0.36 -16.44 -2.86
C ALA A 111 1.87 -16.30 -2.60
N VAL A 112 2.28 -16.15 -1.34
CA VAL A 112 3.69 -16.10 -0.93
C VAL A 112 4.40 -17.42 -1.22
N ILE A 113 3.78 -18.55 -0.86
CA ILE A 113 4.36 -19.89 -1.13
C ILE A 113 4.57 -20.04 -2.64
N VAL A 114 3.55 -19.77 -3.46
CA VAL A 114 3.66 -19.88 -4.91
C VAL A 114 4.73 -18.90 -5.44
N MET A 115 4.76 -17.66 -4.97
CA MET A 115 5.76 -16.67 -5.37
C MET A 115 7.19 -17.15 -5.07
N VAL A 116 7.45 -17.62 -3.86
CA VAL A 116 8.80 -18.01 -3.43
C VAL A 116 9.27 -19.28 -4.13
N PHE A 117 8.39 -20.26 -4.32
CA PHE A 117 8.77 -21.56 -4.90
C PHE A 117 8.66 -21.64 -6.41
N ALA A 118 7.67 -20.98 -7.03
CA ALA A 118 7.47 -21.03 -8.48
C ALA A 118 8.18 -19.91 -9.25
N ALA A 119 8.26 -18.71 -8.70
CA ALA A 119 8.81 -17.57 -9.43
C ALA A 119 10.31 -17.67 -9.75
N PRO A 120 11.19 -18.35 -8.97
CA PRO A 120 12.59 -18.55 -9.36
C PRO A 120 12.74 -19.28 -10.69
N PHE A 121 11.81 -20.15 -11.07
CA PHE A 121 11.81 -20.85 -12.35
C PHE A 121 11.45 -19.96 -13.55
N LEU A 122 10.90 -18.76 -13.30
CA LEU A 122 10.52 -17.81 -14.35
C LEU A 122 11.64 -16.87 -14.76
N THR A 123 12.77 -16.85 -14.03
CA THR A 123 13.91 -16.01 -14.33
C THR A 123 15.20 -16.83 -14.45
N LYS A 124 16.05 -16.46 -15.41
CA LYS A 124 17.39 -17.02 -15.54
C LYS A 124 18.45 -16.19 -14.82
N ASN A 125 18.08 -15.00 -14.33
CA ASN A 125 18.99 -14.12 -13.60
C ASN A 125 19.01 -14.50 -12.12
N ALA A 126 20.16 -14.94 -11.61
CA ALA A 126 20.35 -15.39 -10.24
C ALA A 126 20.10 -14.26 -9.22
N GLU A 127 20.49 -13.02 -9.53
CA GLU A 127 20.26 -11.88 -8.65
C GLU A 127 18.77 -11.54 -8.56
N ALA A 128 18.04 -11.58 -9.69
CA ALA A 128 16.60 -11.40 -9.70
C ALA A 128 15.88 -12.50 -8.91
N ALA A 129 16.34 -13.75 -9.03
CA ALA A 129 15.80 -14.86 -8.22
C ALA A 129 16.06 -14.66 -6.71
N ALA A 130 17.25 -14.18 -6.34
CA ALA A 130 17.59 -13.90 -4.94
C ALA A 130 16.73 -12.79 -4.30
N LEU A 131 16.18 -11.87 -5.11
CA LEU A 131 15.28 -10.82 -4.62
C LEU A 131 13.87 -11.33 -4.27
N ILE A 132 13.44 -12.45 -4.84
CA ILE A 132 12.06 -12.93 -4.72
C ILE A 132 11.59 -13.07 -3.26
N PRO A 133 12.36 -13.67 -2.32
CA PRO A 133 11.94 -13.76 -0.93
C PRO A 133 11.74 -12.38 -0.27
N VAL A 134 12.59 -11.40 -0.59
CA VAL A 134 12.47 -10.03 -0.05
C VAL A 134 11.22 -9.35 -0.64
N MET A 135 10.94 -9.56 -1.91
CA MET A 135 9.73 -9.03 -2.56
C MET A 135 8.46 -9.72 -2.05
N ALA A 136 8.54 -10.97 -1.59
CA ALA A 136 7.44 -11.62 -0.89
C ALA A 136 7.13 -10.92 0.46
N VAL A 137 8.15 -10.44 1.18
CA VAL A 137 7.94 -9.61 2.39
C VAL A 137 7.24 -8.29 2.03
N VAL A 138 7.65 -7.64 0.93
CA VAL A 138 6.97 -6.44 0.42
C VAL A 138 5.50 -6.75 0.13
N LEU A 139 5.21 -7.85 -0.57
CA LEU A 139 3.86 -8.30 -0.88
C LEU A 139 3.02 -8.49 0.38
N VAL A 140 3.56 -9.13 1.42
CA VAL A 140 2.85 -9.37 2.69
C VAL A 140 2.41 -8.05 3.32
N PHE A 141 3.34 -7.15 3.56
CA PHE A 141 3.04 -5.90 4.26
C PHE A 141 2.15 -4.96 3.42
N ASP A 142 2.37 -4.89 2.11
CA ASP A 142 1.53 -4.09 1.21
C ASP A 142 0.11 -4.63 1.13
N SER A 143 -0.06 -5.94 1.05
CA SER A 143 -1.36 -6.61 1.01
C SER A 143 -2.14 -6.43 2.32
N LEU A 144 -1.48 -6.54 3.48
CA LEU A 144 -2.10 -6.32 4.79
C LEU A 144 -2.44 -4.83 5.00
N ARG A 145 -1.57 -3.92 4.56
CA ARG A 145 -1.83 -2.47 4.58
C ARG A 145 -3.07 -2.12 3.77
N THR A 146 -3.16 -2.63 2.54
CA THR A 146 -4.30 -2.40 1.64
C THR A 146 -5.60 -2.99 2.20
N PHE A 147 -5.53 -4.16 2.84
CA PHE A 147 -6.68 -4.73 3.54
C PHE A 147 -7.16 -3.82 4.68
N GLY A 148 -6.26 -3.22 5.45
CA GLY A 148 -6.59 -2.24 6.49
C GLY A 148 -7.36 -1.03 5.96
N PHE A 149 -7.11 -0.59 4.72
CA PHE A 149 -7.84 0.52 4.09
C PHE A 149 -9.33 0.23 3.85
N SER A 150 -9.74 -1.03 3.83
CA SER A 150 -11.17 -1.39 3.73
C SER A 150 -12.00 -0.80 4.89
N ILE A 151 -11.38 -0.67 6.09
CA ILE A 151 -12.03 -0.08 7.27
C ILE A 151 -12.18 1.44 7.09
N THR A 152 -11.16 2.12 6.57
CA THR A 152 -11.24 3.58 6.31
C THR A 152 -12.28 3.89 5.25
N ARG A 153 -12.40 3.03 4.23
CA ARG A 153 -13.43 3.13 3.17
C ARG A 153 -14.83 2.89 3.71
N ALA A 154 -15.01 1.85 4.55
CA ALA A 154 -16.31 1.57 5.20
C ALA A 154 -16.79 2.75 6.05
N LYS A 155 -15.87 3.47 6.69
CA LYS A 155 -16.16 4.66 7.51
C LYS A 155 -16.23 5.98 6.73
N ASN A 156 -16.09 5.95 5.40
CA ASN A 156 -16.01 7.15 4.53
C ASN A 156 -14.92 8.15 4.97
N LYS A 157 -13.77 7.63 5.47
CA LYS A 157 -12.62 8.41 5.93
C LYS A 157 -11.41 8.17 5.01
N MET A 158 -11.59 8.42 3.71
CA MET A 158 -10.56 8.14 2.70
C MET A 158 -9.37 9.11 2.77
N GLU A 159 -9.50 10.21 3.50
CA GLU A 159 -8.39 11.10 3.85
C GLU A 159 -7.27 10.38 4.60
N TRP A 160 -7.61 9.41 5.46
CA TRP A 160 -6.61 8.57 6.15
C TRP A 160 -5.89 7.63 5.19
N GLU A 161 -6.61 6.99 4.28
CA GLU A 161 -6.00 6.14 3.26
C GLU A 161 -5.02 6.94 2.39
N ALA A 162 -5.42 8.13 1.92
CA ALA A 162 -4.56 9.01 1.14
C ALA A 162 -3.30 9.42 1.92
N GLY A 163 -3.45 9.87 3.16
CA GLY A 163 -2.34 10.27 4.02
C GLY A 163 -1.36 9.14 4.32
N LEU A 164 -1.86 7.95 4.66
CA LEU A 164 -1.05 6.77 4.95
C LEU A 164 -0.33 6.23 3.70
N THR A 165 -0.96 6.33 2.53
CA THR A 165 -0.33 5.97 1.26
C THR A 165 0.83 6.92 0.95
N ILE A 166 0.62 8.24 1.06
CA ILE A 166 1.69 9.24 0.88
C ILE A 166 2.82 9.01 1.87
N ALA A 167 2.52 8.79 3.16
CA ALA A 167 3.53 8.53 4.18
C ALA A 167 4.36 7.29 3.86
N THR A 168 3.72 6.20 3.42
CA THR A 168 4.44 4.97 3.03
C THR A 168 5.35 5.22 1.82
N ASP A 169 4.89 5.94 0.80
CA ASP A 169 5.69 6.25 -0.38
C ASP A 169 6.82 7.24 -0.07
N LEU A 170 6.65 8.12 0.92
CA LEU A 170 7.72 8.95 1.45
C LEU A 170 8.80 8.10 2.15
N PHE A 171 8.42 7.11 2.96
CA PHE A 171 9.39 6.18 3.56
C PHE A 171 10.14 5.38 2.49
N ILE A 172 9.42 4.83 1.49
CA ILE A 172 10.04 4.08 0.39
C ILE A 172 11.04 4.98 -0.34
N THR A 173 10.66 6.22 -0.64
CA THR A 173 11.51 7.15 -1.37
C THR A 173 12.71 7.60 -0.52
N ALA A 174 12.51 7.95 0.74
CA ALA A 174 13.58 8.40 1.63
C ALA A 174 14.62 7.30 1.89
N PHE A 175 14.17 6.11 2.30
CA PHE A 175 15.08 4.98 2.55
C PHE A 175 15.69 4.46 1.26
N GLY A 176 14.91 4.42 0.18
CA GLY A 176 15.44 4.02 -1.13
C GLY A 176 16.53 4.96 -1.64
N LEU A 177 16.33 6.28 -1.56
CA LEU A 177 17.36 7.26 -1.92
C LEU A 177 18.59 7.15 -1.00
N ALA A 178 18.39 7.01 0.32
CA ALA A 178 19.49 6.81 1.24
C ALA A 178 20.37 5.61 0.85
N ILE A 179 19.74 4.46 0.55
CA ILE A 179 20.44 3.26 0.10
C ILE A 179 21.15 3.51 -1.24
N LEU A 180 20.50 4.15 -2.21
CA LEU A 180 21.11 4.42 -3.52
C LEU A 180 22.37 5.29 -3.42
N PHE A 181 22.43 6.24 -2.49
CA PHE A 181 23.59 7.09 -2.30
C PHE A 181 24.68 6.46 -1.42
N LEU A 182 24.33 5.59 -0.47
CA LEU A 182 25.28 4.96 0.43
C LEU A 182 25.87 3.66 -0.13
N SER A 183 25.06 2.85 -0.77
CA SER A 183 25.44 1.53 -1.29
C SER A 183 24.43 1.09 -2.38
N PRO A 184 24.70 1.45 -3.65
CA PRO A 184 23.75 1.26 -4.75
C PRO A 184 23.72 -0.21 -5.20
N GLU A 185 22.98 -1.04 -4.46
CA GLU A 185 22.80 -2.45 -4.74
C GLU A 185 21.30 -2.77 -4.84
N PRO A 186 20.84 -3.55 -5.84
CA PRO A 186 19.43 -3.94 -5.98
C PRO A 186 18.87 -4.64 -4.74
N MET A 187 19.64 -5.53 -4.11
CA MET A 187 19.23 -6.26 -2.92
C MET A 187 18.96 -5.32 -1.72
N LYS A 188 19.83 -4.35 -1.49
CA LYS A 188 19.66 -3.38 -0.39
C LYS A 188 18.48 -2.46 -0.65
N LEU A 189 18.25 -2.06 -1.91
CA LEU A 189 17.08 -1.30 -2.29
C LEU A 189 15.79 -2.11 -2.06
N ALA A 190 15.78 -3.41 -2.36
CA ALA A 190 14.66 -4.30 -2.06
C ALA A 190 14.32 -4.32 -0.55
N TRP A 191 15.34 -4.38 0.31
CA TRP A 191 15.15 -4.29 1.76
C TRP A 191 14.62 -2.93 2.22
N ALA A 192 15.03 -1.83 1.57
CA ALA A 192 14.44 -0.51 1.83
C ALA A 192 12.94 -0.48 1.52
N TYR A 193 12.50 -1.11 0.43
CA TYR A 193 11.08 -1.29 0.12
C TYR A 193 10.36 -2.13 1.19
N ALA A 194 10.94 -3.27 1.58
CA ALA A 194 10.36 -4.16 2.59
C ALA A 194 10.18 -3.46 3.94
N LEU A 195 11.22 -2.76 4.43
CA LEU A 195 11.17 -2.01 5.67
C LEU A 195 10.11 -0.90 5.60
N SER A 196 10.08 -0.15 4.50
CA SER A 196 9.14 0.97 4.33
C SER A 196 7.69 0.51 4.27
N THR A 197 7.40 -0.59 3.57
CA THR A 197 6.05 -1.17 3.53
C THR A 197 5.63 -1.73 4.87
N ALA A 198 6.56 -2.33 5.64
CA ALA A 198 6.32 -2.77 7.01
C ALA A 198 5.98 -1.58 7.93
N LEU A 199 6.74 -0.49 7.87
CA LEU A 199 6.44 0.75 8.61
C LEU A 199 5.08 1.32 8.20
N GLY A 200 4.77 1.34 6.89
CA GLY A 200 3.46 1.74 6.38
C GLY A 200 2.32 0.91 6.95
N PHE A 201 2.48 -0.41 7.03
CA PHE A 201 1.50 -1.30 7.67
C PHE A 201 1.35 -1.02 9.18
N LEU A 202 2.46 -0.84 9.90
CA LEU A 202 2.42 -0.48 11.33
C LEU A 202 1.70 0.85 11.57
N LEU A 203 1.88 1.85 10.70
CA LEU A 203 1.12 3.10 10.76
C LEU A 203 -0.39 2.87 10.57
N VAL A 204 -0.78 2.01 9.63
CA VAL A 204 -2.21 1.65 9.45
C VAL A 204 -2.76 1.02 10.72
N LEU A 205 -2.05 0.05 11.31
CA LEU A 205 -2.47 -0.57 12.57
C LEU A 205 -2.59 0.46 13.71
N PHE A 206 -1.63 1.37 13.81
CA PHE A 206 -1.65 2.41 14.83
C PHE A 206 -2.85 3.34 14.70
N VAL A 207 -3.17 3.75 13.47
CA VAL A 207 -4.31 4.64 13.19
C VAL A 207 -5.63 3.90 13.45
N LEU A 208 -5.73 2.64 13.01
CA LEU A 208 -6.96 1.84 13.13
C LEU A 208 -7.14 1.17 14.50
N ARG A 209 -6.16 1.25 15.41
CA ARG A 209 -6.22 0.58 16.73
C ARG A 209 -7.47 0.89 17.56
N LYS A 210 -8.05 2.09 17.37
CA LYS A 210 -9.29 2.52 18.06
C LYS A 210 -10.55 1.95 17.42
N ASP A 211 -10.44 1.55 16.16
CA ASP A 211 -11.54 1.03 15.36
C ASP A 211 -11.57 -0.51 15.36
N LEU A 212 -10.50 -1.14 15.89
CA LEU A 212 -10.34 -2.59 16.02
C LEU A 212 -10.72 -3.10 17.42
N LYS A 213 -11.02 -2.20 18.36
CA LYS A 213 -11.55 -2.51 19.70
C LYS A 213 -13.08 -2.48 19.70
#